data_4db83c2f112c4ea3d6a102d8d9b23ad8
#
_entry.id   4db83c2f112c4ea3d6a102d8d9b23ad8
#
_cell.length_a   1.000
_cell.length_b   1.000
_cell.length_c   1.000
_cell.angle_alpha   90.00
_cell.angle_beta   90.00
_cell.angle_gamma   90.00
#
_symmetry.space_group_name_H-M   'P 1'
#
loop_
_entity.id
_entity.type
_entity.pdbx_description
1 polymer ?
#
loop_
_entity_poly.entity_id
_entity_poly.type
_entity_poly.pdbx_seq_one_letter_code
_entity_poly.pdbx_strand_id
1 'polypeptide(L)'
;MSEPPVRRNTVLLSASLAANSAMLQLSAAVATLTVVLVVGVRSLVGLGPAIVLATGALSALPAGRAMDRFGRVPVLVTGFALGIAGGVLAAVGAAFDLALPVLLGLVFVGAASATALLARAAAGDMYPPSRRARGISFVLFGAVFGAILGPTVFSPLLAGKDLDADALVLPWLAASAFMVLGLVLVAAVRPDPSKIARMLAARDAVEQPTEKPADFSVILRRPGVLPSMVAAMASFSAMVGIMTLTGVVVVDRGHPANVVFPIIGAHVVGMYALVIVVGDLIDRIGRTRALVGGLMLMAASAISLIWFTSVATIALSLFALGLGWSFSFVAATAQLADRTSPVERGKVLGLNDLLSGLTGAALVLIGGFALDALGVAALALGGLAIALAPAGWIVRYSLRVRAASLAPSALD
;
A
#
# COMPACT_ATOMS: atom_id res chain seq x y z
N MET A 1 -25.59 -20.67 -16.48
CA MET A 1 -24.48 -19.68 -16.52
C MET A 1 -23.30 -20.29 -15.75
N SER A 2 -22.16 -20.44 -16.37
CA SER A 2 -20.94 -20.94 -15.70
C SER A 2 -20.53 -19.99 -14.57
N GLU A 3 -20.04 -20.55 -13.46
CA GLU A 3 -19.53 -19.74 -12.37
C GLU A 3 -18.37 -18.83 -12.85
N PRO A 4 -18.32 -17.56 -12.41
CA PRO A 4 -17.26 -16.66 -12.83
C PRO A 4 -15.89 -17.19 -12.36
N PRO A 5 -14.82 -17.06 -13.16
CA PRO A 5 -13.50 -17.61 -12.85
C PRO A 5 -12.76 -16.78 -11.79
N VAL A 6 -13.34 -16.67 -10.60
CA VAL A 6 -12.83 -15.83 -9.49
C VAL A 6 -11.40 -16.21 -9.12
N ARG A 7 -11.12 -17.54 -8.95
CA ARG A 7 -9.79 -18.03 -8.59
C ARG A 7 -8.71 -17.63 -9.61
N ARG A 8 -8.99 -17.83 -10.90
CA ARG A 8 -8.07 -17.46 -11.98
C ARG A 8 -7.79 -15.96 -11.97
N ASN A 9 -8.85 -15.13 -11.91
CA ASN A 9 -8.72 -13.69 -11.91
C ASN A 9 -7.95 -13.19 -10.67
N THR A 10 -8.18 -13.79 -9.51
CA THR A 10 -7.44 -13.45 -8.28
C THR A 10 -5.95 -13.78 -8.41
N VAL A 11 -5.59 -14.92 -9.00
CA VAL A 11 -4.19 -15.31 -9.25
C VAL A 11 -3.54 -14.34 -10.23
N LEU A 12 -4.23 -13.95 -11.32
CA LEU A 12 -3.71 -12.98 -12.29
C LEU A 12 -3.47 -11.60 -11.66
N LEU A 13 -4.40 -11.12 -10.83
CA LEU A 13 -4.23 -9.86 -10.08
C LEU A 13 -3.10 -9.95 -9.06
N SER A 14 -2.95 -11.08 -8.37
CA SER A 14 -1.85 -11.32 -7.43
C SER A 14 -0.48 -11.28 -8.15
N ALA A 15 -0.37 -11.98 -9.27
CA ALA A 15 0.85 -12.02 -10.08
C ALA A 15 1.18 -10.63 -10.68
N SER A 16 0.15 -9.87 -11.10
CA SER A 16 0.36 -8.49 -11.57
C SER A 16 0.86 -7.57 -10.45
N LEU A 17 0.38 -7.76 -9.22
CA LEU A 17 0.87 -7.00 -8.08
C LEU A 17 2.29 -7.42 -7.69
N ALA A 18 2.67 -8.70 -7.87
CA ALA A 18 4.05 -9.16 -7.72
C ALA A 18 4.99 -8.43 -8.71
N ALA A 19 4.58 -8.29 -9.97
CA ALA A 19 5.34 -7.56 -10.98
C ALA A 19 5.49 -6.06 -10.60
N ASN A 20 4.41 -5.41 -10.15
CA ASN A 20 4.48 -4.03 -9.65
C ASN A 20 5.39 -3.91 -8.42
N SER A 21 5.32 -4.85 -7.47
CA SER A 21 6.17 -4.84 -6.28
C SER A 21 7.66 -5.01 -6.65
N ALA A 22 7.98 -5.88 -7.61
CA ALA A 22 9.32 -6.02 -8.14
C ALA A 22 9.81 -4.70 -8.75
N MET A 23 9.02 -4.06 -9.60
CA MET A 23 9.34 -2.75 -10.18
C MET A 23 9.54 -1.69 -9.08
N LEU A 24 8.68 -1.65 -8.06
CA LEU A 24 8.77 -0.66 -7.00
C LEU A 24 10.04 -0.80 -6.15
N GLN A 25 10.40 -2.03 -5.77
CA GLN A 25 11.65 -2.30 -5.03
C GLN A 25 12.87 -1.91 -5.85
N LEU A 26 12.81 -2.14 -7.14
CA LEU A 26 13.74 -1.76 -8.15
C LEU A 26 13.92 -0.26 -8.19
N SER A 27 12.83 0.43 -8.44
CA SER A 27 12.82 1.89 -8.54
C SER A 27 13.29 2.56 -7.26
N ALA A 28 12.97 2.02 -6.09
CA ALA A 28 13.42 2.55 -4.80
C ALA A 28 14.96 2.52 -4.69
N ALA A 29 15.59 1.43 -5.18
CA ALA A 29 17.04 1.30 -5.13
C ALA A 29 17.75 2.25 -6.11
N VAL A 30 17.23 2.40 -7.35
CA VAL A 30 17.93 3.17 -8.39
C VAL A 30 17.45 4.62 -8.55
N ALA A 31 16.24 4.97 -8.12
CA ALA A 31 15.72 6.33 -8.29
C ALA A 31 16.60 7.38 -7.61
N THR A 32 17.06 7.08 -6.41
CA THR A 32 17.97 7.95 -5.66
C THR A 32 19.29 8.15 -6.40
N LEU A 33 19.90 7.04 -6.86
CA LEU A 33 21.16 7.07 -7.60
C LEU A 33 21.01 7.81 -8.94
N THR A 34 19.93 7.53 -9.68
CA THR A 34 19.66 8.18 -10.96
C THR A 34 19.51 9.71 -10.80
N VAL A 35 18.78 10.16 -9.77
CA VAL A 35 18.64 11.61 -9.51
C VAL A 35 19.99 12.24 -9.17
N VAL A 36 20.79 11.60 -8.31
CA VAL A 36 22.11 12.14 -7.92
C VAL A 36 23.08 12.18 -9.10
N LEU A 37 23.14 11.12 -9.91
CA LEU A 37 24.08 11.02 -11.02
C LEU A 37 23.70 11.91 -12.22
N VAL A 38 22.39 11.97 -12.55
CA VAL A 38 21.92 12.74 -13.74
C VAL A 38 21.65 14.20 -13.40
N VAL A 39 21.11 14.50 -12.19
CA VAL A 39 20.84 15.90 -11.79
C VAL A 39 22.07 16.56 -11.17
N GLY A 40 23.03 15.76 -10.68
CA GLY A 40 24.32 16.25 -10.17
C GLY A 40 24.26 16.94 -8.80
N VAL A 41 23.12 16.92 -8.10
CA VAL A 41 22.91 17.62 -6.82
C VAL A 41 22.69 16.63 -5.69
N ARG A 42 23.73 16.43 -4.87
CA ARG A 42 23.71 15.45 -3.74
C ARG A 42 22.63 15.75 -2.68
N SER A 43 22.29 17.01 -2.44
CA SER A 43 21.21 17.40 -1.51
C SER A 43 19.82 16.92 -1.95
N LEU A 44 19.66 16.52 -3.22
CA LEU A 44 18.40 16.01 -3.77
C LEU A 44 18.25 14.48 -3.69
N VAL A 45 19.07 13.80 -2.89
CA VAL A 45 19.02 12.33 -2.66
C VAL A 45 17.60 11.82 -2.38
N GLY A 46 16.81 12.56 -1.59
CA GLY A 46 15.42 12.21 -1.27
C GLY A 46 14.40 12.54 -2.35
N LEU A 47 14.77 13.26 -3.40
CA LEU A 47 13.82 13.77 -4.41
C LEU A 47 13.15 12.64 -5.20
N GLY A 48 13.92 11.61 -5.57
CA GLY A 48 13.40 10.47 -6.34
C GLY A 48 12.26 9.75 -5.61
N PRO A 49 12.48 9.22 -4.41
CA PRO A 49 11.43 8.63 -3.58
C PRO A 49 10.27 9.58 -3.28
N ALA A 50 10.55 10.87 -3.03
CA ALA A 50 9.51 11.86 -2.74
C ALA A 50 8.57 12.08 -3.94
N ILE A 51 9.09 12.15 -5.17
CA ILE A 51 8.28 12.26 -6.40
C ILE A 51 7.39 11.03 -6.53
N VAL A 52 7.94 9.82 -6.39
CA VAL A 52 7.18 8.56 -6.52
C VAL A 52 6.04 8.50 -5.50
N LEU A 53 6.30 8.83 -4.24
CA LEU A 53 5.28 8.84 -3.17
C LEU A 53 4.22 9.91 -3.41
N ALA A 54 4.62 11.14 -3.72
CA ALA A 54 3.69 12.24 -3.93
C ALA A 54 2.79 11.99 -5.15
N THR A 55 3.37 11.58 -6.27
CA THR A 55 2.60 11.30 -7.50
C THR A 55 1.73 10.07 -7.36
N GLY A 56 2.19 9.06 -6.62
CA GLY A 56 1.37 7.91 -6.24
C GLY A 56 0.14 8.34 -5.44
N ALA A 57 0.34 9.13 -4.39
CA ALA A 57 -0.76 9.66 -3.57
C ALA A 57 -1.76 10.47 -4.40
N LEU A 58 -1.27 11.41 -5.21
CA LEU A 58 -2.11 12.28 -6.06
C LEU A 58 -2.86 11.49 -7.13
N SER A 59 -2.29 10.39 -7.63
CA SER A 59 -2.91 9.55 -8.67
C SER A 59 -3.96 8.59 -8.11
N ALA A 60 -3.93 8.26 -6.82
CA ALA A 60 -4.79 7.24 -6.22
C ALA A 60 -6.29 7.58 -6.36
N LEU A 61 -6.68 8.83 -6.08
CA LEU A 61 -8.07 9.26 -6.18
C LEU A 61 -8.58 9.34 -7.63
N PRO A 62 -7.87 9.94 -8.60
CA PRO A 62 -8.26 9.87 -10.01
C PRO A 62 -8.37 8.44 -10.54
N ALA A 63 -7.42 7.58 -10.20
CA ALA A 63 -7.45 6.16 -10.61
C ALA A 63 -8.66 5.43 -10.01
N GLY A 64 -8.96 5.66 -8.73
CA GLY A 64 -10.14 5.10 -8.08
C GLY A 64 -11.46 5.51 -8.76
N ARG A 65 -11.61 6.83 -9.06
CA ARG A 65 -12.77 7.34 -9.81
C ARG A 65 -12.87 6.76 -11.23
N ALA A 66 -11.73 6.64 -11.91
CA ALA A 66 -11.69 6.02 -13.23
C ALA A 66 -12.12 4.56 -13.18
N MET A 67 -11.73 3.79 -12.15
CA MET A 67 -12.19 2.42 -11.94
C MET A 67 -13.70 2.30 -11.80
N ASP A 68 -14.35 3.23 -11.11
CA ASP A 68 -15.79 3.21 -10.93
C ASP A 68 -16.52 3.52 -12.24
N ARG A 69 -15.92 4.35 -13.09
CA ARG A 69 -16.50 4.77 -14.38
C ARG A 69 -16.24 3.78 -15.52
N PHE A 70 -15.01 3.33 -15.66
CA PHE A 70 -14.55 2.55 -16.83
C PHE A 70 -14.39 1.06 -16.55
N GLY A 71 -14.49 0.63 -15.29
CA GLY A 71 -14.20 -0.74 -14.85
C GLY A 71 -12.78 -0.89 -14.30
N ARG A 72 -12.48 -2.07 -13.75
CA ARG A 72 -11.23 -2.32 -13.01
C ARG A 72 -10.07 -2.59 -13.97
N VAL A 73 -10.29 -3.46 -14.95
CA VAL A 73 -9.24 -3.90 -15.88
C VAL A 73 -8.69 -2.75 -16.73
N PRO A 74 -9.50 -1.89 -17.39
CA PRO A 74 -8.97 -0.80 -18.20
C PRO A 74 -8.05 0.14 -17.42
N VAL A 75 -8.42 0.49 -16.18
CA VAL A 75 -7.62 1.41 -15.36
C VAL A 75 -6.33 0.76 -14.89
N LEU A 76 -6.36 -0.51 -14.49
CA LEU A 76 -5.14 -1.25 -14.16
C LEU A 76 -4.20 -1.35 -15.36
N VAL A 77 -4.71 -1.66 -16.56
CA VAL A 77 -3.91 -1.69 -17.80
C VAL A 77 -3.25 -0.33 -18.06
N THR A 78 -3.99 0.78 -17.89
CA THR A 78 -3.43 2.14 -18.01
C THR A 78 -2.32 2.37 -16.98
N GLY A 79 -2.52 1.94 -15.72
CA GLY A 79 -1.50 2.04 -14.68
C GLY A 79 -0.21 1.30 -15.04
N PHE A 80 -0.31 0.06 -15.54
CA PHE A 80 0.86 -0.69 -15.98
C PHE A 80 1.53 -0.07 -17.21
N ALA A 81 0.75 0.49 -18.15
CA ALA A 81 1.29 1.22 -19.32
C ALA A 81 2.06 2.47 -18.89
N LEU A 82 1.57 3.23 -17.91
CA LEU A 82 2.31 4.34 -17.31
C LEU A 82 3.62 3.88 -16.68
N GLY A 83 3.62 2.74 -15.98
CA GLY A 83 4.84 2.18 -15.40
C GLY A 83 5.89 1.79 -16.45
N ILE A 84 5.47 1.22 -17.59
CA ILE A 84 6.35 0.94 -18.73
C ILE A 84 6.96 2.25 -19.24
N ALA A 85 6.13 3.24 -19.53
CA ALA A 85 6.59 4.55 -20.01
C ALA A 85 7.53 5.22 -19.00
N GLY A 86 7.23 5.11 -17.70
CA GLY A 86 8.04 5.66 -16.61
C GLY A 86 9.44 5.07 -16.55
N GLY A 87 9.57 3.75 -16.60
CA GLY A 87 10.87 3.11 -16.61
C GLY A 87 11.67 3.36 -17.89
N VAL A 88 11.01 3.38 -19.05
CA VAL A 88 11.67 3.73 -20.33
C VAL A 88 12.17 5.19 -20.31
N LEU A 89 11.35 6.14 -19.84
CA LEU A 89 11.78 7.54 -19.71
C LEU A 89 12.97 7.70 -18.77
N ALA A 90 12.95 7.00 -17.62
CA ALA A 90 14.07 7.04 -16.69
C ALA A 90 15.34 6.41 -17.29
N ALA A 91 15.21 5.32 -18.07
CA ALA A 91 16.31 4.72 -18.81
C ALA A 91 16.90 5.66 -19.86
N VAL A 92 16.05 6.34 -20.65
CA VAL A 92 16.46 7.35 -21.63
C VAL A 92 17.15 8.51 -20.93
N GLY A 93 16.59 9.00 -19.82
CA GLY A 93 17.21 10.07 -19.04
C GLY A 93 18.59 9.69 -18.49
N ALA A 94 18.76 8.44 -18.04
CA ALA A 94 20.06 7.92 -17.59
C ALA A 94 21.06 7.79 -18.74
N ALA A 95 20.64 7.26 -19.90
CA ALA A 95 21.51 7.03 -21.06
C ALA A 95 22.02 8.33 -21.72
N PHE A 96 21.29 9.43 -21.61
CA PHE A 96 21.60 10.71 -22.24
C PHE A 96 21.87 11.86 -21.27
N ASP A 97 22.02 11.56 -19.97
CA ASP A 97 22.21 12.53 -18.89
C ASP A 97 21.14 13.65 -18.85
N LEU A 98 19.88 13.27 -19.14
CA LEU A 98 18.75 14.19 -19.21
C LEU A 98 17.87 14.12 -17.95
N ALA A 99 17.89 15.17 -17.14
CA ALA A 99 17.12 15.24 -15.88
C ALA A 99 15.60 15.18 -16.11
N LEU A 100 15.08 15.85 -17.14
CA LEU A 100 13.63 15.93 -17.38
C LEU A 100 12.98 14.56 -17.65
N PRO A 101 13.50 13.69 -18.53
CA PRO A 101 12.97 12.34 -18.70
C PRO A 101 13.06 11.50 -17.42
N VAL A 102 14.12 11.62 -16.60
CA VAL A 102 14.22 10.95 -15.31
C VAL A 102 13.08 11.37 -14.39
N LEU A 103 12.89 12.68 -14.20
CA LEU A 103 11.85 13.20 -13.30
C LEU A 103 10.43 12.82 -13.77
N LEU A 104 10.15 12.92 -15.07
CA LEU A 104 8.87 12.45 -15.65
C LEU A 104 8.70 10.94 -15.50
N GLY A 105 9.78 10.18 -15.68
CA GLY A 105 9.78 8.74 -15.42
C GLY A 105 9.36 8.38 -14.02
N LEU A 106 9.90 9.07 -13.01
CA LEU A 106 9.55 8.88 -11.60
C LEU A 106 8.08 9.26 -11.30
N VAL A 107 7.56 10.32 -11.93
CA VAL A 107 6.13 10.69 -11.86
C VAL A 107 5.25 9.55 -12.34
N PHE A 108 5.57 8.96 -13.49
CA PHE A 108 4.79 7.86 -14.07
C PHE A 108 4.92 6.57 -13.25
N VAL A 109 6.09 6.26 -12.71
CA VAL A 109 6.31 5.13 -11.79
C VAL A 109 5.44 5.28 -10.53
N GLY A 110 5.37 6.47 -9.95
CA GLY A 110 4.52 6.73 -8.78
C GLY A 110 3.03 6.53 -9.10
N ALA A 111 2.55 7.12 -10.19
CA ALA A 111 1.17 6.96 -10.65
C ALA A 111 0.81 5.50 -10.97
N ALA A 112 1.73 4.76 -11.59
CA ALA A 112 1.59 3.35 -11.89
C ALA A 112 1.46 2.50 -10.63
N SER A 113 2.32 2.72 -9.65
CA SER A 113 2.34 1.96 -8.39
C SER A 113 1.05 2.12 -7.59
N ALA A 114 0.53 3.35 -7.48
CA ALA A 114 -0.74 3.61 -6.81
C ALA A 114 -1.92 2.96 -7.54
N THR A 115 -1.92 3.03 -8.88
CA THR A 115 -2.97 2.41 -9.70
C THR A 115 -2.93 0.88 -9.59
N ALA A 116 -1.75 0.27 -9.66
CA ALA A 116 -1.58 -1.18 -9.53
C ALA A 116 -2.01 -1.69 -8.15
N LEU A 117 -1.80 -0.93 -7.08
CA LEU A 117 -2.24 -1.29 -5.73
C LEU A 117 -3.77 -1.40 -5.64
N LEU A 118 -4.53 -0.71 -6.49
CA LEU A 118 -5.99 -0.84 -6.57
C LEU A 118 -6.45 -2.23 -7.08
N ALA A 119 -5.54 -3.11 -7.55
CA ALA A 119 -5.84 -4.52 -7.82
C ALA A 119 -6.45 -5.23 -6.60
N ARG A 120 -6.12 -4.80 -5.37
CA ARG A 120 -6.76 -5.28 -4.14
C ARG A 120 -8.26 -4.97 -4.09
N ALA A 121 -8.67 -3.78 -4.58
CA ALA A 121 -10.08 -3.41 -4.67
C ALA A 121 -10.81 -4.28 -5.70
N ALA A 122 -10.18 -4.49 -6.88
CA ALA A 122 -10.68 -5.39 -7.90
C ALA A 122 -10.87 -6.83 -7.38
N ALA A 123 -9.93 -7.31 -6.55
CA ALA A 123 -10.07 -8.60 -5.89
C ALA A 123 -11.26 -8.60 -4.92
N GLY A 124 -11.37 -7.59 -4.06
CA GLY A 124 -12.49 -7.45 -3.12
C GLY A 124 -13.86 -7.48 -3.78
N ASP A 125 -13.95 -7.00 -5.01
CA ASP A 125 -15.18 -7.00 -5.82
C ASP A 125 -15.65 -8.41 -6.25
N MET A 126 -14.73 -9.37 -6.32
CA MET A 126 -15.04 -10.73 -6.78
C MET A 126 -15.49 -11.67 -5.65
N TYR A 127 -15.45 -11.22 -4.40
CA TYR A 127 -15.77 -12.05 -3.24
C TYR A 127 -16.97 -11.51 -2.46
N PRO A 128 -17.81 -12.40 -1.87
CA PRO A 128 -18.85 -11.98 -0.95
C PRO A 128 -18.27 -11.32 0.30
N PRO A 129 -19.04 -10.52 1.06
CA PRO A 129 -18.55 -9.82 2.24
C PRO A 129 -17.80 -10.70 3.24
N SER A 130 -18.29 -11.93 3.47
CA SER A 130 -17.69 -12.90 4.42
C SER A 130 -16.30 -13.42 4.03
N ARG A 131 -15.87 -13.28 2.76
CA ARG A 131 -14.58 -13.76 2.24
C ARG A 131 -13.77 -12.67 1.54
N ARG A 132 -14.18 -11.41 1.67
CA ARG A 132 -13.58 -10.28 0.95
C ARG A 132 -12.15 -10.01 1.41
N ALA A 133 -11.90 -10.06 2.73
CA ALA A 133 -10.55 -9.86 3.25
C ALA A 133 -9.58 -10.93 2.76
N ARG A 134 -10.02 -12.19 2.66
CA ARG A 134 -9.22 -13.27 2.08
C ARG A 134 -8.86 -13.01 0.62
N GLY A 135 -9.81 -12.54 -0.19
CA GLY A 135 -9.57 -12.18 -1.60
C GLY A 135 -8.55 -11.05 -1.74
N ILE A 136 -8.69 -9.99 -0.94
CA ILE A 136 -7.76 -8.86 -0.87
C ILE A 136 -6.36 -9.34 -0.47
N SER A 137 -6.28 -10.15 0.60
CA SER A 137 -5.02 -10.70 1.13
C SER A 137 -4.30 -11.57 0.12
N PHE A 138 -5.03 -12.40 -0.64
CA PHE A 138 -4.42 -13.23 -1.67
C PHE A 138 -3.74 -12.40 -2.76
N VAL A 139 -4.34 -11.28 -3.16
CA VAL A 139 -3.71 -10.37 -4.13
C VAL A 139 -2.50 -9.67 -3.52
N LEU A 140 -2.59 -9.19 -2.29
CA LEU A 140 -1.47 -8.56 -1.59
C LEU A 140 -0.30 -9.52 -1.35
N PHE A 141 -0.58 -10.82 -1.16
CA PHE A 141 0.46 -11.85 -1.02
C PHE A 141 1.39 -11.89 -2.24
N GLY A 142 0.90 -11.54 -3.43
CA GLY A 142 1.74 -11.41 -4.62
C GLY A 142 2.93 -10.47 -4.43
N ALA A 143 2.78 -9.43 -3.61
CA ALA A 143 3.85 -8.46 -3.36
C ALA A 143 5.10 -9.08 -2.71
N VAL A 144 4.96 -10.19 -1.97
CA VAL A 144 6.10 -10.94 -1.39
C VAL A 144 7.06 -11.40 -2.48
N PHE A 145 6.51 -11.98 -3.55
CA PHE A 145 7.32 -12.47 -4.67
C PHE A 145 8.05 -11.32 -5.35
N GLY A 146 7.40 -10.18 -5.51
CA GLY A 146 8.03 -8.99 -6.06
C GLY A 146 9.14 -8.44 -5.17
N ALA A 147 8.94 -8.45 -3.86
CA ALA A 147 9.95 -8.01 -2.90
C ALA A 147 11.21 -8.89 -2.90
N ILE A 148 11.08 -10.18 -3.26
CA ILE A 148 12.21 -11.10 -3.43
C ILE A 148 12.82 -10.96 -4.82
N LEU A 149 11.99 -10.93 -5.88
CA LEU A 149 12.44 -10.84 -7.28
C LEU A 149 13.16 -9.54 -7.58
N GLY A 150 12.72 -8.42 -6.99
CA GLY A 150 13.37 -7.14 -7.15
C GLY A 150 14.88 -7.24 -6.87
N PRO A 151 15.33 -7.42 -5.62
CA PRO A 151 16.73 -7.52 -5.27
C PRO A 151 17.50 -8.63 -6.02
N THR A 152 16.89 -9.80 -6.27
CA THR A 152 17.55 -10.91 -6.96
C THR A 152 17.87 -10.62 -8.43
N VAL A 153 17.01 -9.85 -9.10
CA VAL A 153 17.26 -9.43 -10.48
C VAL A 153 18.27 -8.28 -10.52
N PHE A 154 18.30 -7.41 -9.50
CA PHE A 154 19.17 -6.23 -9.50
C PHE A 154 20.60 -6.47 -9.10
N SER A 155 20.81 -7.27 -8.08
CA SER A 155 22.16 -7.52 -7.59
C SER A 155 23.13 -7.92 -8.72
N PRO A 156 22.75 -8.83 -9.65
CA PRO A 156 23.59 -9.15 -10.81
C PRO A 156 23.75 -8.01 -11.82
N LEU A 157 22.72 -7.16 -12.00
CA LEU A 157 22.75 -6.08 -12.99
C LEU A 157 23.74 -4.97 -12.63
N LEU A 158 24.00 -4.77 -11.35
CA LEU A 158 24.92 -3.75 -10.82
C LEU A 158 26.26 -4.33 -10.35
N ALA A 159 26.37 -5.66 -10.21
CA ALA A 159 27.57 -6.31 -9.71
C ALA A 159 28.77 -6.05 -10.62
N GLY A 160 29.87 -5.54 -10.03
CA GLY A 160 31.13 -5.32 -10.72
C GLY A 160 31.14 -4.18 -11.73
N LYS A 161 30.11 -3.33 -11.75
CA LYS A 161 30.08 -2.12 -12.59
C LYS A 161 30.42 -0.88 -11.77
N ASP A 162 31.09 0.07 -12.39
CA ASP A 162 31.16 1.42 -11.85
C ASP A 162 29.76 2.04 -11.86
N LEU A 163 29.42 2.71 -10.76
CA LEU A 163 28.10 3.32 -10.62
C LEU A 163 28.09 4.69 -11.30
N ASP A 164 27.84 4.65 -12.61
CA ASP A 164 27.56 5.80 -13.47
C ASP A 164 26.09 5.81 -13.93
N ALA A 165 25.69 6.83 -14.68
CA ALA A 165 24.34 6.95 -15.18
C ALA A 165 23.99 5.82 -16.18
N ASP A 166 24.93 5.41 -17.01
CA ASP A 166 24.76 4.33 -18.00
C ASP A 166 24.50 2.98 -17.33
N ALA A 167 25.14 2.69 -16.21
CA ALA A 167 24.91 1.46 -15.45
C ALA A 167 23.44 1.33 -14.96
N LEU A 168 22.72 2.44 -14.85
CA LEU A 168 21.32 2.46 -14.38
C LEU A 168 20.29 2.26 -15.51
N VAL A 169 20.70 2.30 -16.77
CA VAL A 169 19.80 2.08 -17.93
C VAL A 169 19.16 0.70 -17.88
N LEU A 170 19.96 -0.34 -17.72
CA LEU A 170 19.46 -1.73 -17.70
C LEU A 170 18.52 -2.01 -16.49
N PRO A 171 18.82 -1.58 -15.27
CA PRO A 171 17.85 -1.57 -14.16
C PRO A 171 16.49 -0.95 -14.53
N TRP A 172 16.43 0.24 -15.10
CA TRP A 172 15.19 0.89 -15.49
C TRP A 172 14.42 0.11 -16.57
N LEU A 173 15.13 -0.46 -17.55
CA LEU A 173 14.51 -1.35 -18.56
C LEU A 173 13.97 -2.63 -17.93
N ALA A 174 14.68 -3.22 -16.96
CA ALA A 174 14.18 -4.37 -16.20
C ALA A 174 12.91 -4.03 -15.38
N ALA A 175 12.87 -2.82 -14.79
CA ALA A 175 11.65 -2.31 -14.16
C ALA A 175 10.48 -2.25 -15.15
N SER A 176 10.72 -1.73 -16.36
CA SER A 176 9.71 -1.68 -17.42
C SER A 176 9.26 -3.08 -17.86
N ALA A 177 10.16 -4.05 -17.93
CA ALA A 177 9.83 -5.44 -18.29
C ALA A 177 8.88 -6.09 -17.27
N PHE A 178 9.04 -5.83 -15.96
CA PHE A 178 8.08 -6.26 -14.97
C PHE A 178 6.70 -5.60 -15.18
N MET A 179 6.66 -4.34 -15.58
CA MET A 179 5.38 -3.67 -15.86
C MET A 179 4.71 -4.22 -17.13
N VAL A 180 5.46 -4.62 -18.15
CA VAL A 180 4.93 -5.35 -19.34
C VAL A 180 4.29 -6.67 -18.90
N LEU A 181 4.97 -7.45 -18.05
CA LEU A 181 4.42 -8.68 -17.50
C LEU A 181 3.11 -8.40 -16.74
N GLY A 182 3.09 -7.41 -15.86
CA GLY A 182 1.91 -7.00 -15.10
C GLY A 182 0.74 -6.59 -16.02
N LEU A 183 1.02 -5.84 -17.09
CA LEU A 183 0.03 -5.43 -18.09
C LEU A 183 -0.61 -6.65 -18.76
N VAL A 184 0.19 -7.60 -19.23
CA VAL A 184 -0.30 -8.84 -19.88
C VAL A 184 -1.19 -9.64 -18.93
N LEU A 185 -0.76 -9.78 -17.66
CA LEU A 185 -1.53 -10.49 -16.64
C LEU A 185 -2.88 -9.83 -16.37
N VAL A 186 -2.90 -8.51 -16.23
CA VAL A 186 -4.16 -7.76 -15.98
C VAL A 186 -5.06 -7.79 -17.20
N ALA A 187 -4.53 -7.66 -18.41
CA ALA A 187 -5.32 -7.73 -19.65
C ALA A 187 -6.01 -9.09 -19.86
N ALA A 188 -5.46 -10.15 -19.24
CA ALA A 188 -6.04 -11.49 -19.23
C ALA A 188 -7.16 -11.67 -18.19
N VAL A 189 -7.40 -10.72 -17.29
CA VAL A 189 -8.48 -10.77 -16.27
C VAL A 189 -9.83 -10.58 -16.96
N ARG A 190 -10.62 -11.64 -17.04
CA ARG A 190 -11.96 -11.63 -17.67
C ARG A 190 -12.91 -12.57 -16.92
N PRO A 191 -14.19 -12.21 -16.71
CA PRO A 191 -14.76 -10.87 -16.94
C PRO A 191 -14.19 -9.82 -15.98
N ASP A 192 -14.44 -8.54 -16.26
CA ASP A 192 -14.01 -7.45 -15.35
C ASP A 192 -14.56 -7.67 -13.94
N PRO A 193 -13.76 -7.49 -12.88
CA PRO A 193 -14.20 -7.66 -11.49
C PRO A 193 -15.44 -6.88 -11.11
N SER A 194 -15.67 -5.69 -11.68
CA SER A 194 -16.88 -4.91 -11.44
C SER A 194 -18.15 -5.59 -11.93
N LYS A 195 -18.05 -6.39 -13.01
CA LYS A 195 -19.19 -7.21 -13.50
C LYS A 195 -19.49 -8.34 -12.54
N ILE A 196 -18.47 -8.99 -11.99
CA ILE A 196 -18.63 -10.04 -10.97
C ILE A 196 -19.28 -9.45 -9.72
N ALA A 197 -18.85 -8.27 -9.27
CA ALA A 197 -19.44 -7.57 -8.13
C ALA A 197 -20.96 -7.33 -8.32
N ARG A 198 -21.35 -6.87 -9.51
CA ARG A 198 -22.78 -6.66 -9.84
C ARG A 198 -23.58 -7.97 -9.84
N MET A 199 -22.99 -9.06 -10.35
CA MET A 199 -23.62 -10.38 -10.34
C MET A 199 -23.81 -10.92 -8.92
N LEU A 200 -22.82 -10.74 -8.03
CA LEU A 200 -22.92 -11.13 -6.62
C LEU A 200 -24.01 -10.31 -5.91
N ALA A 201 -24.02 -9.01 -6.12
CA ALA A 201 -25.02 -8.12 -5.53
C ALA A 201 -26.45 -8.44 -5.99
N ALA A 202 -26.63 -8.83 -7.25
CA ALA A 202 -27.95 -9.24 -7.79
C ALA A 202 -28.42 -10.59 -7.19
N ARG A 203 -27.50 -11.50 -6.82
CA ARG A 203 -27.85 -12.77 -6.17
C ARG A 203 -28.32 -12.62 -4.72
N ASP A 204 -27.77 -11.64 -4.02
CA ASP A 204 -28.08 -11.42 -2.60
C ASP A 204 -29.44 -10.71 -2.39
N ALA A 205 -30.27 -10.59 -3.45
CA ALA A 205 -31.61 -9.98 -3.45
C ALA A 205 -31.67 -8.57 -2.78
N VAL A 206 -30.54 -7.94 -2.62
CA VAL A 206 -30.49 -6.54 -2.24
C VAL A 206 -30.90 -5.75 -3.49
N GLU A 207 -32.09 -5.17 -3.47
CA GLU A 207 -32.48 -4.13 -4.42
C GLU A 207 -31.35 -3.11 -4.48
N GLN A 208 -30.51 -3.21 -5.52
CA GLN A 208 -29.54 -2.15 -5.78
C GLN A 208 -30.33 -1.05 -6.50
N PRO A 209 -30.52 0.09 -5.84
CA PRO A 209 -31.02 1.23 -6.54
C PRO A 209 -30.07 1.47 -7.71
N THR A 210 -30.59 1.84 -8.86
CA THR A 210 -29.89 2.39 -10.02
C THR A 210 -29.31 3.78 -9.64
N GLU A 211 -28.73 3.90 -8.44
CA GLU A 211 -28.31 5.16 -7.87
C GLU A 211 -26.98 5.61 -8.46
N LYS A 212 -26.96 6.90 -8.83
CA LYS A 212 -25.72 7.62 -9.07
C LYS A 212 -24.82 7.48 -7.84
N PRO A 213 -23.47 7.37 -8.01
CA PRO A 213 -22.55 7.34 -6.88
C PRO A 213 -22.84 8.51 -5.94
N ALA A 214 -23.05 8.22 -4.66
CA ALA A 214 -23.30 9.25 -3.67
C ALA A 214 -22.10 10.20 -3.54
N ASP A 215 -22.36 11.43 -3.09
CA ASP A 215 -21.32 12.38 -2.77
C ASP A 215 -20.44 11.89 -1.61
N PHE A 216 -19.17 12.32 -1.57
CA PHE A 216 -18.26 11.96 -0.50
C PHE A 216 -18.81 12.28 0.89
N SER A 217 -19.49 13.42 1.05
CA SER A 217 -20.10 13.83 2.32
C SER A 217 -21.13 12.83 2.84
N VAL A 218 -21.89 12.22 1.96
CA VAL A 218 -22.89 11.18 2.27
C VAL A 218 -22.18 9.87 2.63
N ILE A 219 -21.20 9.45 1.81
CA ILE A 219 -20.45 8.21 2.02
C ILE A 219 -19.69 8.24 3.35
N LEU A 220 -19.01 9.35 3.66
CA LEU A 220 -18.24 9.50 4.90
C LEU A 220 -19.08 9.46 6.16
N ARG A 221 -20.39 9.79 6.07
CA ARG A 221 -21.33 9.68 7.18
C ARG A 221 -21.85 8.26 7.42
N ARG A 222 -21.63 7.34 6.47
CA ARG A 222 -22.05 5.93 6.66
C ARG A 222 -21.30 5.31 7.85
N PRO A 223 -22.00 4.56 8.72
CA PRO A 223 -21.36 3.92 9.87
C PRO A 223 -20.18 3.04 9.47
N GLY A 224 -19.01 3.26 10.05
CA GLY A 224 -17.80 2.48 9.84
C GLY A 224 -16.89 2.99 8.71
N VAL A 225 -17.31 3.90 7.81
CA VAL A 225 -16.45 4.43 6.73
C VAL A 225 -15.34 5.29 7.31
N LEU A 226 -15.70 6.36 8.03
CA LEU A 226 -14.69 7.27 8.60
C LEU A 226 -13.75 6.58 9.59
N PRO A 227 -14.19 5.71 10.52
CA PRO A 227 -13.29 4.92 11.36
C PRO A 227 -12.29 4.08 10.58
N SER A 228 -12.72 3.45 9.48
CA SER A 228 -11.83 2.62 8.64
C SER A 228 -10.80 3.46 7.91
N MET A 229 -11.19 4.63 7.38
CA MET A 229 -10.27 5.54 6.71
C MET A 229 -9.22 6.06 7.69
N VAL A 230 -9.62 6.51 8.86
CA VAL A 230 -8.69 7.00 9.90
C VAL A 230 -7.73 5.89 10.35
N ALA A 231 -8.23 4.65 10.52
CA ALA A 231 -7.37 3.52 10.84
C ALA A 231 -6.36 3.21 9.74
N ALA A 232 -6.78 3.23 8.46
CA ALA A 232 -5.90 3.00 7.34
C ALA A 232 -4.82 4.08 7.22
N MET A 233 -5.22 5.36 7.36
CA MET A 233 -4.29 6.50 7.35
C MET A 233 -3.26 6.39 8.47
N ALA A 234 -3.70 6.12 9.70
CA ALA A 234 -2.82 5.97 10.86
C ALA A 234 -1.87 4.78 10.71
N SER A 235 -2.41 3.65 10.26
CA SER A 235 -1.65 2.43 10.00
C SER A 235 -0.56 2.65 8.95
N PHE A 236 -0.92 3.23 7.80
CA PHE A 236 0.03 3.52 6.73
C PHE A 236 1.11 4.51 7.18
N SER A 237 0.70 5.59 7.82
CA SER A 237 1.60 6.65 8.26
C SER A 237 2.60 6.19 9.33
N ALA A 238 2.12 5.44 10.33
CA ALA A 238 2.99 4.86 11.36
C ALA A 238 3.96 3.85 10.75
N MET A 239 3.49 3.01 9.84
CA MET A 239 4.32 2.01 9.15
C MET A 239 5.42 2.69 8.35
N VAL A 240 5.09 3.62 7.45
CA VAL A 240 6.06 4.29 6.58
C VAL A 240 7.04 5.12 7.42
N GLY A 241 6.55 5.85 8.42
CA GLY A 241 7.39 6.70 9.28
C GLY A 241 8.43 5.89 10.06
N ILE A 242 8.01 4.85 10.76
CA ILE A 242 8.90 4.01 11.57
C ILE A 242 9.86 3.23 10.68
N MET A 243 9.36 2.56 9.63
CA MET A 243 10.18 1.76 8.71
C MET A 243 11.30 2.61 8.09
N THR A 244 10.94 3.77 7.52
CA THR A 244 11.90 4.64 6.81
C THR A 244 13.00 5.17 7.74
N LEU A 245 12.62 5.53 8.96
CA LEU A 245 13.57 6.12 9.92
C LEU A 245 14.35 5.07 10.72
N THR A 246 13.93 3.81 10.73
CA THR A 246 14.66 2.75 11.45
C THR A 246 16.07 2.53 10.89
N GLY A 247 16.31 2.77 9.61
CA GLY A 247 17.66 2.70 9.03
C GLY A 247 18.63 3.66 9.76
N VAL A 248 18.21 4.89 10.01
CA VAL A 248 18.97 5.88 10.78
C VAL A 248 19.17 5.41 12.22
N VAL A 249 18.10 4.96 12.89
CA VAL A 249 18.14 4.44 14.26
C VAL A 249 19.15 3.30 14.42
N VAL A 250 19.24 2.40 13.45
CA VAL A 250 20.17 1.27 13.46
C VAL A 250 21.62 1.76 13.40
N VAL A 251 21.91 2.70 12.49
CA VAL A 251 23.25 3.27 12.32
C VAL A 251 23.65 4.10 13.55
N ASP A 252 22.75 4.94 14.08
CA ASP A 252 22.98 5.76 15.28
C ASP A 252 23.28 4.92 16.54
N ARG A 253 22.78 3.66 16.55
CA ARG A 253 23.10 2.68 17.60
C ARG A 253 24.42 1.94 17.39
N GLY A 254 25.22 2.34 16.41
CA GLY A 254 26.54 1.77 16.13
C GLY A 254 26.50 0.46 15.35
N HIS A 255 25.38 0.07 14.78
CA HIS A 255 25.33 -1.11 13.92
C HIS A 255 25.76 -0.76 12.48
N PRO A 256 26.42 -1.68 11.77
CA PRO A 256 26.83 -1.46 10.40
C PRO A 256 25.60 -1.33 9.47
N ALA A 257 25.68 -0.47 8.45
CA ALA A 257 24.56 -0.16 7.55
C ALA A 257 24.00 -1.39 6.80
N ASN A 258 24.82 -2.43 6.57
CA ASN A 258 24.38 -3.65 5.87
C ASN A 258 23.32 -4.45 6.65
N VAL A 259 23.23 -4.32 7.98
CA VAL A 259 22.19 -5.01 8.76
C VAL A 259 20.80 -4.38 8.63
N VAL A 260 20.70 -3.17 8.06
CA VAL A 260 19.41 -2.53 7.76
C VAL A 260 18.58 -3.38 6.77
N PHE A 261 19.24 -4.01 5.79
CA PHE A 261 18.54 -4.83 4.80
C PHE A 261 17.78 -6.02 5.39
N PRO A 262 18.39 -6.89 6.23
CA PRO A 262 17.65 -7.98 6.86
C PRO A 262 16.56 -7.48 7.83
N ILE A 263 16.74 -6.35 8.48
CA ILE A 263 15.72 -5.74 9.35
C ILE A 263 14.50 -5.32 8.52
N ILE A 264 14.71 -4.62 7.40
CA ILE A 264 13.62 -4.25 6.48
C ILE A 264 13.02 -5.51 5.84
N GLY A 265 13.84 -6.51 5.51
CA GLY A 265 13.37 -7.81 5.04
C GLY A 265 12.39 -8.47 6.01
N ALA A 266 12.69 -8.49 7.31
CA ALA A 266 11.80 -8.99 8.34
C ALA A 266 10.48 -8.20 8.39
N HIS A 267 10.53 -6.87 8.22
CA HIS A 267 9.33 -6.03 8.11
C HIS A 267 8.44 -6.43 6.92
N VAL A 268 9.03 -6.57 5.73
CA VAL A 268 8.30 -6.97 4.52
C VAL A 268 7.68 -8.37 4.65
N VAL A 269 8.37 -9.29 5.30
CA VAL A 269 7.81 -10.61 5.66
C VAL A 269 6.62 -10.46 6.58
N GLY A 270 6.69 -9.60 7.60
CA GLY A 270 5.56 -9.28 8.48
C GLY A 270 4.36 -8.69 7.73
N MET A 271 4.61 -7.82 6.75
CA MET A 271 3.55 -7.20 5.93
C MET A 271 2.79 -8.21 5.06
N TYR A 272 3.50 -9.12 4.40
CA TYR A 272 2.94 -9.87 3.28
C TYR A 272 2.97 -11.39 3.42
N ALA A 273 3.95 -11.98 4.12
CA ALA A 273 4.09 -13.43 4.15
C ALA A 273 2.91 -14.14 4.86
N LEU A 274 2.39 -13.53 5.91
CA LEU A 274 1.26 -14.07 6.69
C LEU A 274 -0.10 -13.49 6.25
N VAL A 275 -0.15 -12.63 5.23
CA VAL A 275 -1.35 -11.87 4.85
C VAL A 275 -2.55 -12.75 4.50
N ILE A 276 -2.35 -13.95 3.97
CA ILE A 276 -3.43 -14.91 3.69
C ILE A 276 -4.07 -15.39 4.98
N VAL A 277 -3.25 -15.78 5.97
CA VAL A 277 -3.71 -16.20 7.30
C VAL A 277 -4.40 -15.04 8.02
N VAL A 278 -3.80 -13.84 7.90
CA VAL A 278 -4.38 -12.59 8.43
C VAL A 278 -5.75 -12.33 7.80
N GLY A 279 -5.91 -12.49 6.49
CA GLY A 279 -7.18 -12.31 5.81
C GLY A 279 -8.27 -13.25 6.30
N ASP A 280 -7.97 -14.55 6.44
CA ASP A 280 -8.90 -15.54 6.98
C ASP A 280 -9.26 -15.22 8.46
N LEU A 281 -8.28 -14.78 9.24
CA LEU A 281 -8.52 -14.40 10.64
C LEU A 281 -9.40 -13.14 10.74
N ILE A 282 -9.16 -12.13 9.90
CA ILE A 282 -10.00 -10.92 9.84
C ILE A 282 -11.45 -11.28 9.51
N ASP A 283 -11.67 -12.19 8.56
CA ASP A 283 -13.03 -12.62 8.21
C ASP A 283 -13.74 -13.34 9.38
N ARG A 284 -13.00 -14.05 10.25
CA ARG A 284 -13.54 -14.75 11.44
C ARG A 284 -13.78 -13.84 12.63
N ILE A 285 -12.80 -12.99 13.00
CA ILE A 285 -12.89 -12.14 14.21
C ILE A 285 -13.64 -10.83 13.98
N GLY A 286 -13.82 -10.43 12.72
CA GLY A 286 -14.50 -9.23 12.28
C GLY A 286 -13.57 -8.02 12.10
N ARG A 287 -13.96 -7.11 11.20
CA ARG A 287 -13.16 -5.97 10.72
C ARG A 287 -12.67 -5.06 11.85
N THR A 288 -13.59 -4.63 12.73
CA THR A 288 -13.27 -3.67 13.80
C THR A 288 -12.26 -4.21 14.80
N ARG A 289 -12.39 -5.51 15.18
CA ARG A 289 -11.42 -6.13 16.11
C ARG A 289 -10.05 -6.26 15.48
N ALA A 290 -10.00 -6.62 14.20
CA ALA A 290 -8.77 -6.72 13.44
C ALA A 290 -8.07 -5.35 13.26
N LEU A 291 -8.84 -4.29 12.95
CA LEU A 291 -8.35 -2.92 12.90
C LEU A 291 -7.67 -2.49 14.20
N VAL A 292 -8.38 -2.64 15.32
CA VAL A 292 -7.86 -2.26 16.62
C VAL A 292 -6.65 -3.11 17.00
N GLY A 293 -6.73 -4.44 16.83
CA GLY A 293 -5.63 -5.35 17.13
C GLY A 293 -4.36 -5.04 16.32
N GLY A 294 -4.53 -4.72 15.04
CA GLY A 294 -3.41 -4.31 14.17
C GLY A 294 -2.76 -3.00 14.64
N LEU A 295 -3.56 -1.97 14.95
CA LEU A 295 -3.06 -0.71 15.49
C LEU A 295 -2.35 -0.88 16.84
N MET A 296 -2.90 -1.73 17.73
CA MET A 296 -2.27 -2.05 19.02
C MET A 296 -0.91 -2.75 18.83
N LEU A 297 -0.81 -3.68 17.89
CA LEU A 297 0.45 -4.35 17.57
C LEU A 297 1.48 -3.37 17.00
N MET A 298 1.05 -2.43 16.15
CA MET A 298 1.92 -1.35 15.64
C MET A 298 2.38 -0.41 16.77
N ALA A 299 1.49 -0.07 17.69
CA ALA A 299 1.83 0.73 18.87
C ALA A 299 2.86 0.04 19.77
N ALA A 300 2.70 -1.27 20.01
CA ALA A 300 3.65 -2.08 20.77
C ALA A 300 5.02 -2.16 20.05
N SER A 301 5.01 -2.32 18.73
CA SER A 301 6.22 -2.27 17.91
C SER A 301 6.93 -0.91 18.01
N ALA A 302 6.20 0.18 17.86
CA ALA A 302 6.75 1.53 17.93
C ALA A 302 7.46 1.78 19.27
N ILE A 303 6.77 1.51 20.38
CA ILE A 303 7.32 1.76 21.71
C ILE A 303 8.49 0.83 22.05
N SER A 304 8.51 -0.40 21.53
CA SER A 304 9.59 -1.36 21.79
C SER A 304 10.94 -0.90 21.25
N LEU A 305 10.97 -0.01 20.23
CA LEU A 305 12.19 0.58 19.71
C LEU A 305 12.98 1.40 20.74
N ILE A 306 12.36 1.82 21.86
CA ILE A 306 13.08 2.52 22.94
C ILE A 306 14.08 1.57 23.60
N TRP A 307 13.68 0.32 23.86
CA TRP A 307 14.48 -0.65 24.63
C TRP A 307 15.20 -1.67 23.74
N PHE A 308 14.70 -1.94 22.54
CA PHE A 308 15.27 -2.93 21.63
C PHE A 308 16.45 -2.33 20.86
N THR A 309 17.65 -2.71 21.26
CA THR A 309 18.90 -2.17 20.71
C THR A 309 19.65 -3.15 19.81
N SER A 310 19.45 -4.46 19.97
CA SER A 310 20.11 -5.46 19.13
C SER A 310 19.43 -5.58 17.75
N VAL A 311 20.19 -5.99 16.73
CA VAL A 311 19.69 -6.22 15.37
C VAL A 311 18.48 -7.16 15.37
N ALA A 312 18.54 -8.25 16.13
CA ALA A 312 17.47 -9.24 16.20
C ALA A 312 16.18 -8.67 16.81
N THR A 313 16.29 -7.89 17.90
CA THR A 313 15.12 -7.29 18.57
C THR A 313 14.52 -6.16 17.74
N ILE A 314 15.32 -5.36 17.04
CA ILE A 314 14.84 -4.36 16.08
C ILE A 314 14.12 -5.04 14.91
N ALA A 315 14.68 -6.12 14.35
CA ALA A 315 14.06 -6.89 13.29
C ALA A 315 12.71 -7.49 13.72
N LEU A 316 12.61 -8.03 14.95
CA LEU A 316 11.36 -8.52 15.53
C LEU A 316 10.32 -7.40 15.70
N SER A 317 10.76 -6.23 16.15
CA SER A 317 9.91 -5.04 16.26
C SER A 317 9.34 -4.64 14.89
N LEU A 318 10.19 -4.56 13.86
CA LEU A 318 9.75 -4.22 12.52
C LEU A 318 8.89 -5.30 11.87
N PHE A 319 9.15 -6.58 12.14
CA PHE A 319 8.26 -7.67 11.75
C PHE A 319 6.86 -7.47 12.36
N ALA A 320 6.78 -7.17 13.66
CA ALA A 320 5.51 -6.89 14.34
C ALA A 320 4.81 -5.64 13.77
N LEU A 321 5.57 -4.59 13.41
CA LEU A 321 5.05 -3.41 12.72
C LEU A 321 4.39 -3.79 11.39
N GLY A 322 5.06 -4.59 10.58
CA GLY A 322 4.56 -5.06 9.30
C GLY A 322 3.30 -5.92 9.45
N LEU A 323 3.29 -6.83 10.41
CA LEU A 323 2.14 -7.68 10.72
C LEU A 323 0.94 -6.86 11.20
N GLY A 324 1.16 -5.89 12.10
CA GLY A 324 0.12 -4.95 12.56
C GLY A 324 -0.46 -4.12 11.43
N TRP A 325 0.38 -3.65 10.52
CA TRP A 325 -0.04 -2.98 9.29
C TRP A 325 -0.90 -3.91 8.43
N SER A 326 -0.50 -5.15 8.23
CA SER A 326 -1.25 -6.13 7.45
C SER A 326 -2.68 -6.31 8.00
N PHE A 327 -2.84 -6.48 9.32
CA PHE A 327 -4.16 -6.57 9.96
C PHE A 327 -5.00 -5.31 9.73
N SER A 328 -4.43 -4.13 10.03
CA SER A 328 -5.16 -2.86 9.94
C SER A 328 -5.53 -2.53 8.50
N PHE A 329 -4.58 -2.65 7.56
CA PHE A 329 -4.75 -2.27 6.16
C PHE A 329 -5.76 -3.17 5.44
N VAL A 330 -5.65 -4.50 5.63
CA VAL A 330 -6.59 -5.46 5.02
C VAL A 330 -7.99 -5.29 5.59
N ALA A 331 -8.11 -5.17 6.93
CA ALA A 331 -9.39 -4.97 7.58
C ALA A 331 -10.05 -3.65 7.19
N ALA A 332 -9.28 -2.54 7.10
CA ALA A 332 -9.78 -1.24 6.65
C ALA A 332 -10.29 -1.31 5.21
N THR A 333 -9.49 -1.88 4.29
CA THR A 333 -9.87 -2.05 2.89
C THR A 333 -11.14 -2.88 2.76
N ALA A 334 -11.23 -4.00 3.49
CA ALA A 334 -12.41 -4.86 3.47
C ALA A 334 -13.65 -4.15 4.05
N GLN A 335 -13.51 -3.42 5.16
CA GLN A 335 -14.61 -2.68 5.78
C GLN A 335 -15.10 -1.53 4.91
N LEU A 336 -14.22 -0.80 4.25
CA LEU A 336 -14.59 0.23 3.28
C LEU A 336 -15.35 -0.37 2.10
N ALA A 337 -14.89 -1.50 1.58
CA ALA A 337 -15.57 -2.21 0.51
C ALA A 337 -16.94 -2.79 0.93
N ASP A 338 -17.11 -3.17 2.23
CA ASP A 338 -18.39 -3.64 2.78
C ASP A 338 -19.42 -2.52 2.96
N ARG A 339 -18.97 -1.27 3.10
CA ARG A 339 -19.82 -0.08 3.37
C ARG A 339 -20.08 0.78 2.13
N THR A 340 -19.54 0.38 0.99
CA THR A 340 -19.64 1.12 -0.27
C THR A 340 -20.21 0.22 -1.36
N SER A 341 -21.03 0.81 -2.25
CA SER A 341 -21.52 0.11 -3.43
C SER A 341 -20.36 -0.18 -4.40
N PRO A 342 -20.50 -1.15 -5.32
CA PRO A 342 -19.48 -1.44 -6.32
C PRO A 342 -19.05 -0.24 -7.17
N VAL A 343 -19.95 0.74 -7.38
CA VAL A 343 -19.67 1.96 -8.17
C VAL A 343 -18.98 3.06 -7.36
N GLU A 344 -18.86 2.92 -6.04
CA GLU A 344 -18.27 3.91 -5.13
C GLU A 344 -16.90 3.46 -4.59
N ARG A 345 -16.59 2.15 -4.62
CA ARG A 345 -15.41 1.56 -3.95
C ARG A 345 -14.11 2.13 -4.42
N GLY A 346 -13.93 2.27 -5.73
CA GLY A 346 -12.69 2.82 -6.29
C GLY A 346 -12.48 4.27 -5.85
N LYS A 347 -13.55 5.09 -5.87
CA LYS A 347 -13.53 6.47 -5.40
C LYS A 347 -13.14 6.57 -3.92
N VAL A 348 -13.72 5.72 -3.06
CA VAL A 348 -13.46 5.75 -1.62
C VAL A 348 -12.06 5.22 -1.28
N LEU A 349 -11.64 4.12 -1.89
CA LEU A 349 -10.30 3.57 -1.69
C LEU A 349 -9.23 4.50 -2.25
N GLY A 350 -9.48 5.13 -3.41
CA GLY A 350 -8.58 6.14 -3.97
C GLY A 350 -8.43 7.37 -3.07
N LEU A 351 -9.52 7.86 -2.45
CA LEU A 351 -9.45 8.94 -1.46
C LEU A 351 -8.68 8.51 -0.22
N ASN A 352 -8.95 7.29 0.27
CA ASN A 352 -8.23 6.75 1.42
C ASN A 352 -6.72 6.66 1.15
N ASP A 353 -6.32 6.18 -0.03
CA ASP A 353 -4.92 6.04 -0.39
C ASP A 353 -4.23 7.39 -0.60
N LEU A 354 -4.93 8.36 -1.20
CA LEU A 354 -4.46 9.75 -1.30
C LEU A 354 -4.16 10.32 0.09
N LEU A 355 -5.13 10.26 1.00
CA LEU A 355 -4.98 10.81 2.35
C LEU A 355 -3.90 10.06 3.14
N SER A 356 -3.86 8.73 3.04
CA SER A 356 -2.83 7.91 3.69
C SER A 356 -1.43 8.24 3.18
N GLY A 357 -1.26 8.41 1.87
CA GLY A 357 0.02 8.74 1.26
C GLY A 357 0.51 10.14 1.65
N LEU A 358 -0.39 11.14 1.64
CA LEU A 358 -0.03 12.51 2.04
C LEU A 358 0.30 12.61 3.53
N THR A 359 -0.52 11.98 4.39
CA THR A 359 -0.24 11.94 5.84
C THR A 359 1.03 11.15 6.15
N GLY A 360 1.27 10.04 5.45
CA GLY A 360 2.50 9.28 5.57
C GLY A 360 3.74 10.10 5.21
N ALA A 361 3.73 10.78 4.08
CA ALA A 361 4.82 11.66 3.66
C ALA A 361 5.08 12.78 4.68
N ALA A 362 4.03 13.45 5.17
CA ALA A 362 4.15 14.49 6.18
C ALA A 362 4.75 13.95 7.49
N LEU A 363 4.30 12.76 7.93
CA LEU A 363 4.78 12.17 9.18
C LEU A 363 6.19 11.59 9.08
N VAL A 364 6.65 11.17 7.90
CA VAL A 364 8.06 10.84 7.67
C VAL A 364 8.94 12.08 7.87
N LEU A 365 8.54 13.22 7.30
CA LEU A 365 9.28 14.47 7.46
C LEU A 365 9.31 14.93 8.93
N ILE A 366 8.14 14.99 9.57
CA ILE A 366 8.02 15.38 11.00
C ILE A 366 8.80 14.39 11.88
N GLY A 367 8.69 13.10 11.61
CA GLY A 367 9.41 12.06 12.34
C GLY A 367 10.93 12.15 12.18
N GLY A 368 11.42 12.54 10.99
CA GLY A 368 12.82 12.80 10.75
C GLY A 368 13.36 13.96 11.61
N PHE A 369 12.66 15.08 11.63
CA PHE A 369 13.01 16.22 12.51
C PHE A 369 12.92 15.84 13.99
N ALA A 370 11.88 15.07 14.39
CA ALA A 370 11.74 14.64 15.78
C ALA A 370 12.84 13.65 16.19
N LEU A 371 13.25 12.76 15.29
CA LEU A 371 14.37 11.83 15.53
C LEU A 371 15.69 12.58 15.70
N ASP A 372 15.98 13.54 14.85
CA ASP A 372 17.21 14.34 14.88
C ASP A 372 17.28 15.21 16.14
N ALA A 373 16.19 15.93 16.46
CA ALA A 373 16.15 16.88 17.58
C ALA A 373 15.96 16.22 18.97
N LEU A 374 15.21 15.12 19.05
CA LEU A 374 14.72 14.52 20.31
C LEU A 374 15.04 13.03 20.44
N GLY A 375 15.66 12.45 19.41
CA GLY A 375 16.10 11.05 19.40
C GLY A 375 15.00 10.01 19.20
N VAL A 376 15.38 8.74 19.33
CA VAL A 376 14.52 7.56 19.05
C VAL A 376 13.23 7.54 19.90
N ALA A 377 13.28 8.07 21.11
CA ALA A 377 12.11 8.12 22.00
C ALA A 377 10.97 8.96 21.39
N ALA A 378 11.30 10.09 20.74
CA ALA A 378 10.28 10.91 20.08
C ALA A 378 9.63 10.20 18.88
N LEU A 379 10.41 9.49 18.07
CA LEU A 379 9.91 8.67 16.98
C LEU A 379 8.98 7.55 17.51
N ALA A 380 9.39 6.85 18.55
CA ALA A 380 8.63 5.75 19.15
C ALA A 380 7.30 6.24 19.78
N LEU A 381 7.36 7.33 20.56
CA LEU A 381 6.15 7.93 21.16
C LEU A 381 5.23 8.54 20.11
N GLY A 382 5.76 9.14 19.05
CA GLY A 382 4.98 9.61 17.91
C GLY A 382 4.25 8.47 17.22
N GLY A 383 4.95 7.38 16.90
CA GLY A 383 4.35 6.17 16.32
C GLY A 383 3.30 5.52 17.22
N LEU A 384 3.57 5.46 18.53
CA LEU A 384 2.62 5.00 19.55
C LEU A 384 1.33 5.85 19.52
N ALA A 385 1.45 7.17 19.56
CA ALA A 385 0.32 8.10 19.58
C ALA A 385 -0.52 7.99 18.29
N ILE A 386 0.13 7.91 17.11
CA ILE A 386 -0.52 7.76 15.81
C ILE A 386 -1.34 6.47 15.74
N ALA A 387 -0.87 5.38 16.36
CA ALA A 387 -1.58 4.11 16.38
C ALA A 387 -2.66 4.06 17.47
N LEU A 388 -2.37 4.49 18.70
CA LEU A 388 -3.29 4.36 19.84
C LEU A 388 -4.48 5.33 19.80
N ALA A 389 -4.29 6.57 19.35
CA ALA A 389 -5.37 7.54 19.34
C ALA A 389 -6.55 7.10 18.46
N PRO A 390 -6.32 6.66 17.18
CA PRO A 390 -7.37 6.09 16.35
C PRO A 390 -7.94 4.79 16.91
N ALA A 391 -7.11 3.90 17.48
CA ALA A 391 -7.59 2.65 18.09
C ALA A 391 -8.58 2.93 19.22
N GLY A 392 -8.24 3.83 20.15
CA GLY A 392 -9.11 4.23 21.24
C GLY A 392 -10.41 4.91 20.75
N TRP A 393 -10.31 5.76 19.72
CA TRP A 393 -11.49 6.38 19.12
C TRP A 393 -12.42 5.35 18.48
N ILE A 394 -11.88 4.38 17.72
CA ILE A 394 -12.65 3.32 17.07
C ILE A 394 -13.37 2.44 18.10
N VAL A 395 -12.69 2.08 19.20
CA VAL A 395 -13.31 1.33 20.29
C VAL A 395 -14.49 2.10 20.88
N ARG A 396 -14.29 3.37 21.26
CA ARG A 396 -15.37 4.24 21.77
C ARG A 396 -16.54 4.37 20.80
N TYR A 397 -16.25 4.54 19.52
CA TYR A 397 -17.26 4.62 18.47
C TYR A 397 -18.07 3.32 18.37
N SER A 398 -17.39 2.15 18.36
CA SER A 398 -18.05 0.85 18.27
C SER A 398 -18.94 0.55 19.49
N LEU A 399 -18.52 0.95 20.68
CA LEU A 399 -19.32 0.81 21.90
C LEU A 399 -20.58 1.70 21.88
N ARG A 400 -20.47 2.95 21.41
CA ARG A 400 -21.61 3.86 21.25
C ARG A 400 -22.64 3.33 20.26
N VAL A 401 -22.20 2.81 19.11
CA VAL A 401 -23.10 2.23 18.09
C VAL A 401 -23.82 1.01 18.65
N ARG A 402 -23.15 0.14 19.42
CA ARG A 402 -23.76 -1.00 20.08
C ARG A 402 -24.78 -0.58 21.13
N ALA A 403 -24.43 0.40 21.96
CA ALA A 403 -25.35 0.91 23.00
C ALA A 403 -26.62 1.49 22.37
N ALA A 404 -26.50 2.23 21.28
CA ALA A 404 -27.62 2.78 20.53
C ALA A 404 -28.52 1.69 19.90
N SER A 405 -27.94 0.57 19.46
CA SER A 405 -28.72 -0.56 18.90
C SER A 405 -29.40 -1.43 19.94
N LEU A 406 -29.02 -1.31 21.20
CA LEU A 406 -29.61 -2.04 22.32
C LEU A 406 -30.64 -1.18 23.16
N ALA A 407 -30.71 0.13 22.89
CA ALA A 407 -31.69 0.99 23.48
C ALA A 407 -33.09 0.60 22.96
N PRO A 408 -34.11 0.35 23.84
CA PRO A 408 -35.46 0.09 23.38
C PRO A 408 -35.93 1.27 22.54
N SER A 409 -36.63 0.97 21.43
CA SER A 409 -37.34 2.00 20.68
C SER A 409 -38.34 2.68 21.65
N ALA A 410 -38.08 3.92 21.99
CA ALA A 410 -39.00 4.72 22.83
C ALA A 410 -40.25 5.14 22.00
N LEU A 411 -40.84 4.18 21.31
CA LEU A 411 -42.09 4.31 20.57
C LEU A 411 -42.90 3.02 20.73
N ASP A 412 -43.41 2.77 21.93
CA ASP A 412 -44.58 1.97 22.19
C ASP A 412 -45.56 2.79 23.02
#